data_9335ca96231a19744cedb01642a97fb4
#
_entry.id   9335ca96231a19744cedb01642a97fb4
#
_cell.length_a   1.000
_cell.length_b   1.000
_cell.length_c   1.000
_cell.angle_alpha   90.00
_cell.angle_beta   90.00
_cell.angle_gamma   90.00
#
_symmetry.space_group_name_H-M   'P 1'
#
loop_
_entity.id
_entity.type
_entity.pdbx_description
1 polymer ?
#
loop_
_entity_poly.entity_id
_entity_poly.type
_entity_poly.pdbx_seq_one_letter_code
_entity_poly.pdbx_strand_id
1 'polypeptide(L)'
;MEKTAEQLRREHIALEGDTHGKNKWAILFTVLIMTFMSCLDSTVVTVALPVMQKELGVGLDRIQLVSSVYLLATCVAMLPFGRLGDVRGKVGVFQLGVIVFTAGSLLCGLSGSLEVLILARIVQGVGCAAAMANNMGIITESFPARERGRAMGILATFVALGMMCGPVLGGMLVASFPWESIFLINLPIGVISFIVGLYTLPHVKPEAGERPMSLIEAARHCFANSAFTINLACMLIVFVGIGASEFILPFYFQDAHGFGSDISGLLFLALPMVNAFIGPLSGTVSDRVGCEGPTAVGLGVYVCGLFAVSMLDEHSAIPVIVCCVAFMSCGTSIFQSPNNSLYMGSAPREALGFAGSLGSLARYAGMALGITAGSHILYGQMSVAMGEAVTSFVAGRPDVFLFGFRSVFYVLMVVAAVGFALAMVRLVRMRARH
;
A
#
# COMPACT_ATOMS: atom_id res chain seq x y z
N MET A 1 16.20 -7.57 47.00
CA MET A 1 15.02 -6.87 46.48
C MET A 1 14.24 -7.88 45.63
N GLU A 2 13.14 -8.38 46.17
CA GLU A 2 12.23 -9.27 45.40
C GLU A 2 11.60 -8.48 44.29
N LYS A 3 11.71 -9.01 43.03
CA LYS A 3 11.04 -8.43 41.87
C LYS A 3 9.55 -8.63 42.07
N THR A 4 8.76 -7.59 41.80
CA THR A 4 7.29 -7.72 41.79
C THR A 4 6.83 -8.70 40.77
N ALA A 5 5.67 -9.38 40.97
CA ALA A 5 5.09 -10.34 40.02
C ALA A 5 4.92 -9.72 38.62
N GLU A 6 4.67 -8.42 38.56
CA GLU A 6 4.56 -7.67 37.29
C GLU A 6 5.92 -7.48 36.61
N GLN A 7 7.00 -7.29 37.32
CA GLN A 7 8.36 -7.22 36.75
C GLN A 7 8.79 -8.57 36.19
N LEU A 8 8.50 -9.67 36.90
CA LEU A 8 8.76 -11.03 36.42
C LEU A 8 7.94 -11.37 35.18
N ARG A 9 6.69 -10.95 35.11
CA ARG A 9 5.83 -11.12 33.93
C ARG A 9 6.34 -10.31 32.75
N ARG A 10 6.74 -9.05 32.91
CA ARG A 10 7.33 -8.22 31.85
C ARG A 10 8.65 -8.82 31.33
N GLU A 11 9.49 -9.40 32.21
CA GLU A 11 10.69 -10.12 31.80
C GLU A 11 10.36 -11.41 31.02
N HIS A 12 9.35 -12.18 31.45
CA HIS A 12 8.89 -13.37 30.77
C HIS A 12 8.35 -13.05 29.37
N ILE A 13 7.49 -12.03 29.23
CA ILE A 13 6.98 -11.56 27.95
C ILE A 13 8.11 -11.06 27.02
N ALA A 14 9.13 -10.39 27.59
CA ALA A 14 10.29 -9.95 26.82
C ALA A 14 11.14 -11.10 26.30
N LEU A 15 11.21 -12.22 27.04
CA LEU A 15 11.99 -13.40 26.70
C LEU A 15 11.25 -14.41 25.82
N GLU A 16 9.97 -14.63 26.04
CA GLU A 16 9.18 -15.70 25.38
C GLU A 16 8.03 -15.22 24.49
N GLY A 17 7.61 -13.96 24.63
CA GLY A 17 6.40 -13.42 24.02
C GLY A 17 5.14 -13.83 24.80
N ASP A 18 4.09 -13.05 24.70
CA ASP A 18 2.80 -13.37 25.35
C ASP A 18 1.85 -14.04 24.39
N THR A 19 1.92 -15.36 24.34
CA THR A 19 1.06 -16.17 23.46
C THR A 19 -0.16 -16.75 24.18
N HIS A 20 -0.26 -16.57 25.50
CA HIS A 20 -1.32 -17.16 26.33
C HIS A 20 -1.55 -18.66 26.06
N GLY A 21 -0.45 -19.42 25.88
CA GLY A 21 -0.47 -20.85 25.61
C GLY A 21 -0.75 -21.24 24.15
N LYS A 22 -0.87 -20.27 23.23
CA LYS A 22 -1.01 -20.51 21.79
C LYS A 22 0.35 -20.58 21.08
N ASN A 23 0.40 -21.27 19.95
CA ASN A 23 1.64 -21.32 19.16
C ASN A 23 1.86 -19.98 18.41
N LYS A 24 2.97 -19.28 18.70
CA LYS A 24 3.32 -18.01 18.09
C LYS A 24 3.40 -18.06 16.56
N TRP A 25 3.83 -19.18 15.98
CA TRP A 25 3.92 -19.35 14.54
C TRP A 25 2.52 -19.52 13.90
N ALA A 26 1.57 -20.15 14.61
CA ALA A 26 0.20 -20.23 14.17
C ALA A 26 -0.50 -18.86 14.22
N ILE A 27 -0.20 -18.05 15.24
CA ILE A 27 -0.66 -16.65 15.33
C ILE A 27 -0.13 -15.85 14.13
N LEU A 28 1.18 -15.94 13.86
CA LEU A 28 1.79 -15.27 12.72
C LEU A 28 1.12 -15.71 11.42
N PHE A 29 0.94 -17.00 11.18
CA PHE A 29 0.33 -17.53 9.96
C PHE A 29 -1.07 -16.97 9.72
N THR A 30 -1.88 -16.83 10.76
CA THR A 30 -3.23 -16.22 10.68
C THR A 30 -3.15 -14.75 10.22
N VAL A 31 -2.22 -13.98 10.79
CA VAL A 31 -2.00 -12.58 10.40
C VAL A 31 -1.51 -12.51 8.96
N LEU A 32 -0.66 -13.45 8.53
CA LEU A 32 -0.10 -13.51 7.17
C LEU A 32 -1.17 -13.79 6.12
N ILE A 33 -2.15 -14.67 6.39
CA ILE A 33 -3.25 -14.95 5.47
C ILE A 33 -4.03 -13.67 5.16
N MET A 34 -4.43 -12.92 6.19
CA MET A 34 -5.18 -11.68 6.02
C MET A 34 -4.35 -10.61 5.33
N THR A 35 -3.07 -10.49 5.66
CA THR A 35 -2.15 -9.54 5.03
C THR A 35 -1.97 -9.85 3.54
N PHE A 36 -1.74 -11.12 3.20
CA PHE A 36 -1.64 -11.58 1.81
C PHE A 36 -2.92 -11.26 1.03
N MET A 37 -4.08 -11.61 1.59
CA MET A 37 -5.39 -11.36 0.97
C MET A 37 -5.63 -9.86 0.72
N SER A 38 -5.30 -8.99 1.67
CA SER A 38 -5.48 -7.53 1.51
C SER A 38 -4.55 -6.95 0.45
N CYS A 39 -3.30 -7.43 0.38
CA CYS A 39 -2.34 -6.99 -0.64
C CYS A 39 -2.71 -7.51 -2.03
N LEU A 40 -3.18 -8.74 -2.11
CA LEU A 40 -3.68 -9.34 -3.34
C LEU A 40 -4.90 -8.57 -3.86
N ASP A 41 -5.89 -8.29 -3.00
CA ASP A 41 -7.11 -7.57 -3.38
C ASP A 41 -6.81 -6.17 -3.94
N SER A 42 -5.87 -5.44 -3.34
CA SER A 42 -5.52 -4.10 -3.81
C SER A 42 -4.93 -4.09 -5.21
N THR A 43 -4.15 -5.10 -5.56
CA THR A 43 -3.44 -5.17 -6.86
C THR A 43 -4.22 -5.94 -7.93
N VAL A 44 -5.04 -6.93 -7.55
CA VAL A 44 -5.91 -7.65 -8.49
C VAL A 44 -6.93 -6.73 -9.15
N VAL A 45 -7.52 -5.82 -8.39
CA VAL A 45 -8.50 -4.83 -8.89
C VAL A 45 -7.88 -3.90 -9.92
N THR A 46 -6.64 -3.47 -9.72
CA THR A 46 -5.95 -2.52 -10.59
C THR A 46 -5.91 -2.99 -12.05
N VAL A 47 -5.60 -4.27 -12.29
CA VAL A 47 -5.53 -4.86 -13.64
C VAL A 47 -6.92 -5.10 -14.23
N ALA A 48 -7.94 -5.27 -13.39
CA ALA A 48 -9.32 -5.49 -13.80
C ALA A 48 -10.06 -4.19 -14.18
N LEU A 49 -9.59 -3.01 -13.73
CA LEU A 49 -10.27 -1.73 -13.94
C LEU A 49 -10.66 -1.45 -15.40
N PRO A 50 -9.80 -1.66 -16.41
CA PRO A 50 -10.17 -1.42 -17.80
C PRO A 50 -11.32 -2.30 -18.29
N VAL A 51 -11.38 -3.57 -17.85
CA VAL A 51 -12.47 -4.49 -18.20
C VAL A 51 -13.75 -4.10 -17.48
N MET A 52 -13.67 -3.82 -16.17
CA MET A 52 -14.80 -3.33 -15.38
C MET A 52 -15.39 -2.04 -15.95
N GLN A 53 -14.55 -1.12 -16.43
CA GLN A 53 -14.98 0.11 -17.08
C GLN A 53 -15.84 -0.17 -18.30
N LYS A 54 -15.39 -1.08 -19.17
CA LYS A 54 -16.09 -1.45 -20.41
C LYS A 54 -17.42 -2.16 -20.11
N GLU A 55 -17.41 -3.12 -19.20
CA GLU A 55 -18.62 -3.91 -18.88
C GLU A 55 -19.67 -3.10 -18.11
N LEU A 56 -19.24 -2.21 -17.20
CA LEU A 56 -20.16 -1.32 -16.49
C LEU A 56 -20.60 -0.09 -17.33
N GLY A 57 -19.97 0.15 -18.48
CA GLY A 57 -20.31 1.25 -19.38
C GLY A 57 -20.09 2.64 -18.76
N VAL A 58 -19.07 2.79 -17.91
CA VAL A 58 -18.80 4.02 -17.17
C VAL A 58 -17.52 4.71 -17.66
N GLY A 59 -17.44 6.01 -17.44
CA GLY A 59 -16.20 6.75 -17.70
C GLY A 59 -15.10 6.38 -16.71
N LEU A 60 -13.86 6.61 -17.11
CA LEU A 60 -12.69 6.40 -16.26
C LEU A 60 -12.73 7.30 -15.02
N ASP A 61 -13.29 8.52 -15.12
CA ASP A 61 -13.52 9.44 -14.00
C ASP A 61 -14.34 8.81 -12.88
N ARG A 62 -15.20 7.85 -13.23
CA ARG A 62 -16.04 7.12 -12.28
C ARG A 62 -15.42 5.79 -11.84
N ILE A 63 -14.78 5.01 -12.75
CA ILE A 63 -14.22 3.72 -12.41
C ILE A 63 -13.04 3.83 -11.40
N GLN A 64 -12.29 4.94 -11.42
CA GLN A 64 -11.24 5.21 -10.43
C GLN A 64 -11.73 5.16 -8.99
N LEU A 65 -13.04 5.45 -8.76
CA LEU A 65 -13.64 5.44 -7.43
C LEU A 65 -13.60 4.04 -6.79
N VAL A 66 -13.59 2.99 -7.59
CA VAL A 66 -13.49 1.60 -7.11
C VAL A 66 -12.21 1.40 -6.27
N SER A 67 -11.09 1.95 -6.71
CA SER A 67 -9.82 1.87 -5.99
C SER A 67 -9.64 2.99 -4.97
N SER A 68 -9.92 4.25 -5.34
CA SER A 68 -9.67 5.40 -4.48
C SER A 68 -10.54 5.41 -3.22
N VAL A 69 -11.82 5.01 -3.33
CA VAL A 69 -12.75 4.96 -2.19
C VAL A 69 -12.34 3.87 -1.19
N TYR A 70 -11.89 2.71 -1.65
CA TYR A 70 -11.33 1.67 -0.80
C TYR A 70 -10.11 2.15 -0.01
N LEU A 71 -9.17 2.82 -0.69
CA LEU A 71 -7.97 3.36 -0.04
C LEU A 71 -8.31 4.47 0.96
N LEU A 72 -9.25 5.36 0.61
CA LEU A 72 -9.73 6.42 1.51
C LEU A 72 -10.47 5.85 2.73
N ALA A 73 -11.34 4.86 2.54
CA ALA A 73 -12.03 4.19 3.64
C ALA A 73 -11.03 3.50 4.58
N THR A 74 -10.03 2.80 4.01
CA THR A 74 -8.94 2.18 4.77
C THR A 74 -8.15 3.24 5.54
N CYS A 75 -7.80 4.35 4.89
CA CYS A 75 -7.05 5.45 5.48
C CYS A 75 -7.79 6.05 6.69
N VAL A 76 -9.05 6.44 6.52
CA VAL A 76 -9.86 7.07 7.57
C VAL A 76 -10.12 6.13 8.75
N ALA A 77 -10.35 4.85 8.46
CA ALA A 77 -10.67 3.84 9.47
C ALA A 77 -9.44 3.33 10.24
N MET A 78 -8.22 3.46 9.69
CA MET A 78 -7.00 2.86 10.27
C MET A 78 -6.67 3.38 11.68
N LEU A 79 -6.72 4.70 11.90
CA LEU A 79 -6.45 5.29 13.21
C LEU A 79 -7.51 4.92 14.27
N PRO A 80 -8.84 5.06 14.00
CA PRO A 80 -9.88 4.61 14.92
C PRO A 80 -9.78 3.13 15.31
N PHE A 81 -9.55 2.24 14.34
CA PHE A 81 -9.48 0.80 14.61
C PHE A 81 -8.16 0.38 15.26
N GLY A 82 -7.05 1.07 15.01
CA GLY A 82 -5.83 0.90 15.78
C GLY A 82 -6.06 1.23 17.26
N ARG A 83 -6.67 2.39 17.52
CA ARG A 83 -7.03 2.80 18.89
C ARG A 83 -8.04 1.84 19.54
N LEU A 84 -9.03 1.37 18.79
CA LEU A 84 -10.00 0.39 19.28
C LEU A 84 -9.31 -0.93 19.67
N GLY A 85 -8.31 -1.35 18.91
CA GLY A 85 -7.48 -2.52 19.23
C GLY A 85 -6.72 -2.37 20.54
N ASP A 86 -6.16 -1.19 20.80
CA ASP A 86 -5.44 -0.92 22.06
C ASP A 86 -6.38 -0.92 23.27
N VAL A 87 -7.65 -0.50 23.10
CA VAL A 87 -8.62 -0.39 24.19
C VAL A 87 -9.42 -1.70 24.42
N ARG A 88 -9.85 -2.35 23.34
CA ARG A 88 -10.74 -3.53 23.41
C ARG A 88 -10.05 -4.86 23.13
N GLY A 89 -8.78 -4.83 22.73
CA GLY A 89 -8.01 -6.01 22.35
C GLY A 89 -7.82 -6.11 20.83
N LYS A 90 -6.56 -6.21 20.42
CA LYS A 90 -6.13 -6.22 19.02
C LYS A 90 -6.71 -7.40 18.24
N VAL A 91 -6.76 -8.58 18.87
CA VAL A 91 -7.28 -9.81 18.25
C VAL A 91 -8.76 -9.71 17.92
N GLY A 92 -9.60 -9.18 18.82
CA GLY A 92 -11.03 -9.02 18.57
C GLY A 92 -11.30 -8.05 17.40
N VAL A 93 -10.56 -6.93 17.35
CA VAL A 93 -10.69 -5.95 16.26
C VAL A 93 -10.16 -6.50 14.94
N PHE A 94 -9.06 -7.27 14.96
CA PHE A 94 -8.53 -7.98 13.80
C PHE A 94 -9.56 -8.96 13.22
N GLN A 95 -10.15 -9.83 14.05
CA GLN A 95 -11.17 -10.80 13.64
C GLN A 95 -12.41 -10.12 13.06
N LEU A 96 -12.90 -9.04 13.68
CA LEU A 96 -13.97 -8.22 13.13
C LEU A 96 -13.59 -7.68 11.74
N GLY A 97 -12.34 -7.22 11.58
CA GLY A 97 -11.80 -6.76 10.31
C GLY A 97 -11.85 -7.84 9.23
N VAL A 98 -11.46 -9.08 9.55
CA VAL A 98 -11.54 -10.22 8.63
C VAL A 98 -12.97 -10.47 8.18
N ILE A 99 -13.93 -10.46 9.11
CA ILE A 99 -15.36 -10.66 8.79
C ILE A 99 -15.86 -9.55 7.86
N VAL A 100 -15.62 -8.28 8.24
CA VAL A 100 -16.10 -7.12 7.47
C VAL A 100 -15.47 -7.06 6.10
N PHE A 101 -14.17 -7.38 5.98
CA PHE A 101 -13.47 -7.45 4.69
C PHE A 101 -14.07 -8.54 3.80
N THR A 102 -14.31 -9.73 4.35
CA THR A 102 -14.88 -10.88 3.61
C THR A 102 -16.31 -10.60 3.17
N ALA A 103 -17.13 -10.01 4.04
CA ALA A 103 -18.49 -9.58 3.70
C ALA A 103 -18.48 -8.49 2.62
N GLY A 104 -17.57 -7.51 2.73
CA GLY A 104 -17.37 -6.48 1.72
C GLY A 104 -16.96 -7.08 0.37
N SER A 105 -16.06 -8.09 0.37
CA SER A 105 -15.67 -8.82 -0.84
C SER A 105 -16.84 -9.55 -1.49
N LEU A 106 -17.72 -10.19 -0.68
CA LEU A 106 -18.94 -10.79 -1.19
C LEU A 106 -19.88 -9.76 -1.83
N LEU A 107 -20.08 -8.62 -1.16
CA LEU A 107 -20.89 -7.52 -1.71
C LEU A 107 -20.32 -6.97 -3.01
N CYS A 108 -18.98 -6.85 -3.13
CA CYS A 108 -18.32 -6.48 -4.38
C CYS A 108 -18.58 -7.50 -5.49
N GLY A 109 -18.45 -8.79 -5.18
CA GLY A 109 -18.68 -9.86 -6.14
C GLY A 109 -20.15 -10.07 -6.54
N LEU A 110 -21.10 -9.48 -5.82
CA LEU A 110 -22.53 -9.51 -6.14
C LEU A 110 -23.03 -8.16 -6.69
N SER A 111 -22.15 -7.19 -6.90
CA SER A 111 -22.53 -5.85 -7.32
C SER A 111 -22.92 -5.82 -8.82
N GLY A 112 -24.17 -5.44 -9.10
CA GLY A 112 -24.66 -5.27 -10.47
C GLY A 112 -24.52 -3.84 -11.01
N SER A 113 -23.95 -2.90 -10.24
CA SER A 113 -23.76 -1.51 -10.65
C SER A 113 -22.53 -0.88 -9.96
N LEU A 114 -22.00 0.20 -10.55
CA LEU A 114 -20.87 0.93 -9.98
C LEU A 114 -21.18 1.49 -8.58
N GLU A 115 -22.38 1.98 -8.35
CA GLU A 115 -22.80 2.58 -7.08
C GLU A 115 -22.77 1.54 -5.95
N VAL A 116 -23.31 0.34 -6.18
CA VAL A 116 -23.28 -0.77 -5.23
C VAL A 116 -21.84 -1.22 -4.99
N LEU A 117 -21.03 -1.31 -6.05
CA LEU A 117 -19.62 -1.66 -5.96
C LEU A 117 -18.84 -0.66 -5.09
N ILE A 118 -19.05 0.65 -5.28
CA ILE A 118 -18.40 1.70 -4.46
C ILE A 118 -18.78 1.53 -2.98
N LEU A 119 -20.05 1.33 -2.65
CA LEU A 119 -20.48 1.10 -1.28
C LEU A 119 -19.86 -0.16 -0.68
N ALA A 120 -19.83 -1.24 -1.44
CA ALA A 120 -19.19 -2.48 -1.04
C ALA A 120 -17.68 -2.30 -0.79
N ARG A 121 -16.99 -1.50 -1.62
CA ARG A 121 -15.56 -1.15 -1.46
C ARG A 121 -15.31 -0.32 -0.21
N ILE A 122 -16.23 0.56 0.21
CA ILE A 122 -16.13 1.26 1.50
C ILE A 122 -16.16 0.24 2.65
N VAL A 123 -17.12 -0.68 2.64
CA VAL A 123 -17.23 -1.72 3.68
C VAL A 123 -15.95 -2.57 3.72
N GLN A 124 -15.47 -3.01 2.58
CA GLN A 124 -14.25 -3.80 2.45
C GLN A 124 -13.03 -3.04 2.97
N GLY A 125 -12.88 -1.75 2.64
CA GLY A 125 -11.79 -0.88 3.10
C GLY A 125 -11.80 -0.69 4.62
N VAL A 126 -12.97 -0.53 5.23
CA VAL A 126 -13.12 -0.47 6.70
C VAL A 126 -12.67 -1.80 7.33
N GLY A 127 -13.05 -2.93 6.76
CA GLY A 127 -12.60 -4.26 7.20
C GLY A 127 -11.09 -4.43 7.10
N CYS A 128 -10.50 -4.02 5.98
CA CYS A 128 -9.05 -3.99 5.78
C CYS A 128 -8.34 -3.18 6.85
N ALA A 129 -8.82 -1.96 7.13
CA ALA A 129 -8.24 -1.07 8.13
C ALA A 129 -8.29 -1.70 9.54
N ALA A 130 -9.41 -2.30 9.93
CA ALA A 130 -9.57 -2.94 11.24
C ALA A 130 -8.59 -4.10 11.43
N ALA A 131 -8.33 -4.88 10.40
CA ALA A 131 -7.33 -5.95 10.45
C ALA A 131 -5.90 -5.41 10.42
N MET A 132 -5.55 -4.59 9.42
CA MET A 132 -4.18 -4.13 9.18
C MET A 132 -3.62 -3.24 10.28
N ALA A 133 -4.45 -2.40 10.91
CA ALA A 133 -4.04 -1.54 12.02
C ALA A 133 -3.53 -2.34 13.24
N ASN A 134 -3.94 -3.59 13.39
CA ASN A 134 -3.64 -4.43 14.54
C ASN A 134 -2.56 -5.50 14.27
N ASN A 135 -2.20 -5.75 13.00
CA ASN A 135 -1.27 -6.81 12.61
C ASN A 135 0.08 -6.72 13.33
N MET A 136 0.74 -5.56 13.27
CA MET A 136 2.04 -5.36 13.91
C MET A 136 1.98 -5.51 15.43
N GLY A 137 0.90 -5.04 16.04
CA GLY A 137 0.68 -5.17 17.49
C GLY A 137 0.55 -6.64 17.90
N ILE A 138 -0.26 -7.43 17.20
CA ILE A 138 -0.45 -8.86 17.47
C ILE A 138 0.90 -9.60 17.34
N ILE A 139 1.68 -9.36 16.29
CA ILE A 139 2.99 -10.00 16.10
C ILE A 139 3.96 -9.58 17.19
N THR A 140 4.02 -8.28 17.53
CA THR A 140 4.96 -7.74 18.53
C THR A 140 4.68 -8.28 19.93
N GLU A 141 3.41 -8.49 20.28
CA GLU A 141 3.02 -9.08 21.55
C GLU A 141 3.32 -10.59 21.60
N SER A 142 3.12 -11.30 20.50
CA SER A 142 3.27 -12.76 20.44
C SER A 142 4.72 -13.24 20.31
N PHE A 143 5.67 -12.39 19.91
CA PHE A 143 7.06 -12.77 19.69
C PHE A 143 8.03 -12.10 20.64
N PRO A 144 9.01 -12.85 21.21
CA PRO A 144 10.08 -12.28 21.99
C PRO A 144 10.93 -11.31 21.15
N ALA A 145 11.53 -10.30 21.79
CA ALA A 145 12.27 -9.24 21.11
C ALA A 145 13.32 -9.74 20.11
N ARG A 146 14.01 -10.84 20.44
CA ARG A 146 15.04 -11.47 19.59
C ARG A 146 14.49 -12.10 18.30
N GLU A 147 13.19 -12.45 18.24
CA GLU A 147 12.58 -13.12 17.10
C GLU A 147 11.63 -12.20 16.29
N ARG A 148 11.32 -11.00 16.82
CA ARG A 148 10.43 -10.03 16.15
C ARG A 148 10.91 -9.66 14.76
N GLY A 149 12.23 -9.46 14.59
CA GLY A 149 12.81 -9.17 13.27
C GLY A 149 12.52 -10.27 12.24
N ARG A 150 12.63 -11.54 12.64
CA ARG A 150 12.29 -12.67 11.77
C ARG A 150 10.81 -12.71 11.42
N ALA A 151 9.92 -12.50 12.40
CA ALA A 151 8.46 -12.48 12.16
C ALA A 151 8.07 -11.32 11.23
N MET A 152 8.65 -10.13 11.42
CA MET A 152 8.42 -8.97 10.54
C MET A 152 8.99 -9.18 9.13
N GLY A 153 10.13 -9.86 9.00
CA GLY A 153 10.68 -10.25 7.69
C GLY A 153 9.76 -11.20 6.92
N ILE A 154 9.17 -12.18 7.61
CA ILE A 154 8.18 -13.08 7.02
C ILE A 154 6.92 -12.29 6.61
N LEU A 155 6.43 -11.37 7.45
CA LEU A 155 5.31 -10.49 7.11
C LEU A 155 5.58 -9.68 5.83
N ALA A 156 6.75 -9.07 5.73
CA ALA A 156 7.16 -8.33 4.53
C ALA A 156 7.21 -9.21 3.27
N THR A 157 7.65 -10.47 3.41
CA THR A 157 7.63 -11.45 2.30
C THR A 157 6.19 -11.73 1.84
N PHE A 158 5.24 -11.92 2.76
CA PHE A 158 3.84 -12.17 2.40
C PHE A 158 3.16 -10.93 1.79
N VAL A 159 3.51 -9.72 2.22
CA VAL A 159 3.12 -8.48 1.54
C VAL A 159 3.59 -8.49 0.09
N ALA A 160 4.88 -8.76 -0.14
CA ALA A 160 5.44 -8.80 -1.48
C ALA A 160 4.78 -9.88 -2.34
N LEU A 161 4.57 -11.09 -1.80
CA LEU A 161 3.88 -12.18 -2.51
C LEU A 161 2.45 -11.81 -2.87
N GLY A 162 1.69 -11.19 -1.96
CA GLY A 162 0.33 -10.72 -2.24
C GLY A 162 0.31 -9.71 -3.38
N MET A 163 1.21 -8.73 -3.35
CA MET A 163 1.36 -7.73 -4.40
C MET A 163 1.79 -8.32 -5.75
N MET A 164 2.63 -9.36 -5.73
CA MET A 164 3.07 -10.05 -6.95
C MET A 164 1.98 -10.95 -7.55
N CYS A 165 1.25 -11.67 -6.71
CA CYS A 165 0.21 -12.58 -7.18
C CYS A 165 -1.01 -11.85 -7.74
N GLY A 166 -1.33 -10.65 -7.21
CA GLY A 166 -2.53 -9.89 -7.59
C GLY A 166 -2.64 -9.61 -9.08
N PRO A 167 -1.67 -8.97 -9.74
CA PRO A 167 -1.76 -8.67 -11.16
C PRO A 167 -1.88 -9.90 -12.05
N VAL A 168 -1.15 -10.96 -11.74
CA VAL A 168 -1.19 -12.22 -12.50
C VAL A 168 -2.55 -12.90 -12.34
N LEU A 169 -2.99 -13.10 -11.10
CA LEU A 169 -4.29 -13.71 -10.82
C LEU A 169 -5.44 -12.84 -11.35
N GLY A 170 -5.34 -11.52 -11.20
CA GLY A 170 -6.33 -10.57 -11.71
C GLY A 170 -6.45 -10.65 -13.22
N GLY A 171 -5.33 -10.61 -13.95
CA GLY A 171 -5.30 -10.72 -15.39
C GLY A 171 -5.89 -12.05 -15.88
N MET A 172 -5.51 -13.18 -15.25
CA MET A 172 -6.02 -14.52 -15.60
C MET A 172 -7.51 -14.67 -15.27
N LEU A 173 -7.95 -14.19 -14.11
CA LEU A 173 -9.35 -14.27 -13.71
C LEU A 173 -10.24 -13.49 -14.68
N VAL A 174 -9.88 -12.24 -14.98
CA VAL A 174 -10.68 -11.39 -15.86
C VAL A 174 -10.61 -11.82 -17.32
N ALA A 175 -9.54 -12.53 -17.74
CA ALA A 175 -9.46 -13.13 -19.08
C ALA A 175 -10.39 -14.35 -19.25
N SER A 176 -10.71 -15.07 -18.17
CA SER A 176 -11.39 -16.38 -18.22
C SER A 176 -12.76 -16.40 -17.55
N PHE A 177 -13.03 -15.46 -16.64
CA PHE A 177 -14.23 -15.37 -15.82
C PHE A 177 -14.76 -13.93 -15.78
N PRO A 178 -16.02 -13.69 -15.39
CA PRO A 178 -16.53 -12.35 -15.11
C PRO A 178 -15.68 -11.62 -14.06
N TRP A 179 -15.56 -10.29 -14.20
CA TRP A 179 -14.69 -9.48 -13.35
C TRP A 179 -15.00 -9.60 -11.85
N GLU A 180 -16.23 -9.93 -11.47
CA GLU A 180 -16.65 -10.16 -10.09
C GLU A 180 -15.85 -11.25 -9.40
N SER A 181 -15.29 -12.19 -10.16
CA SER A 181 -14.46 -13.30 -9.67
C SER A 181 -13.24 -12.83 -8.88
N ILE A 182 -12.70 -11.64 -9.19
CA ILE A 182 -11.56 -11.06 -8.47
C ILE A 182 -11.87 -10.75 -7.01
N PHE A 183 -13.13 -10.47 -6.69
CA PHE A 183 -13.58 -10.26 -5.31
C PHE A 183 -13.99 -11.58 -4.64
N LEU A 184 -14.62 -12.47 -5.40
CA LEU A 184 -15.10 -13.75 -4.87
C LEU A 184 -13.97 -14.69 -4.42
N ILE A 185 -12.75 -14.55 -4.99
CA ILE A 185 -11.57 -15.31 -4.55
C ILE A 185 -11.19 -15.02 -3.09
N ASN A 186 -11.56 -13.84 -2.56
CA ASN A 186 -11.31 -13.47 -1.18
C ASN A 186 -12.20 -14.23 -0.18
N LEU A 187 -13.35 -14.75 -0.62
CA LEU A 187 -14.31 -15.43 0.28
C LEU A 187 -13.73 -16.68 0.93
N PRO A 188 -13.24 -17.67 0.18
CA PRO A 188 -12.69 -18.87 0.80
C PRO A 188 -11.48 -18.54 1.68
N ILE A 189 -10.62 -17.60 1.26
CA ILE A 189 -9.44 -17.18 2.04
C ILE A 189 -9.88 -16.50 3.34
N GLY A 190 -10.86 -15.60 3.28
CA GLY A 190 -11.37 -14.87 4.44
C GLY A 190 -12.05 -15.80 5.45
N VAL A 191 -12.86 -16.75 4.98
CA VAL A 191 -13.50 -17.76 5.84
C VAL A 191 -12.44 -18.64 6.52
N ILE A 192 -11.44 -19.11 5.78
CA ILE A 192 -10.33 -19.89 6.35
C ILE A 192 -9.57 -19.04 7.38
N SER A 193 -9.24 -17.80 7.05
CA SER A 193 -8.53 -16.88 7.96
C SER A 193 -9.31 -16.66 9.25
N PHE A 194 -10.62 -16.47 9.16
CA PHE A 194 -11.49 -16.31 10.33
C PHE A 194 -11.51 -17.56 11.20
N ILE A 195 -11.77 -18.74 10.60
CA ILE A 195 -11.83 -20.02 11.33
C ILE A 195 -10.49 -20.32 11.99
N VAL A 196 -9.37 -20.21 11.24
CA VAL A 196 -8.03 -20.42 11.79
C VAL A 196 -7.77 -19.45 12.94
N GLY A 197 -8.18 -18.19 12.79
CA GLY A 197 -8.03 -17.17 13.81
C GLY A 197 -8.79 -17.46 15.12
N LEU A 198 -9.97 -18.07 15.06
CA LEU A 198 -10.70 -18.50 16.27
C LEU A 198 -9.90 -19.49 17.12
N TYR A 199 -9.14 -20.39 16.47
CA TYR A 199 -8.35 -21.41 17.16
C TYR A 199 -6.94 -20.95 17.55
N THR A 200 -6.32 -20.09 16.76
CA THR A 200 -4.91 -19.74 16.92
C THR A 200 -4.67 -18.45 17.69
N LEU A 201 -5.57 -17.46 17.56
CA LEU A 201 -5.35 -16.16 18.19
C LEU A 201 -5.74 -16.16 19.68
N PRO A 202 -4.94 -15.52 20.56
CA PRO A 202 -5.25 -15.41 21.98
C PRO A 202 -6.29 -14.31 22.23
N HIS A 203 -7.51 -14.71 22.63
CA HIS A 203 -8.60 -13.78 22.95
C HIS A 203 -8.43 -13.23 24.37
N VAL A 204 -7.53 -12.28 24.55
CA VAL A 204 -7.26 -11.67 25.85
C VAL A 204 -7.69 -10.21 25.84
N LYS A 205 -8.32 -9.79 26.94
CA LYS A 205 -8.63 -8.38 27.16
C LYS A 205 -7.34 -7.65 27.52
N PRO A 206 -7.10 -6.44 27.00
CA PRO A 206 -5.96 -5.63 27.40
C PRO A 206 -6.00 -5.41 28.93
N GLU A 207 -4.86 -5.58 29.57
CA GLU A 207 -4.72 -5.09 30.95
C GLU A 207 -4.75 -3.56 30.93
N ALA A 208 -5.33 -2.96 32.00
CA ALA A 208 -5.33 -1.52 32.17
C ALA A 208 -3.89 -1.05 32.43
N GLY A 209 -3.14 -0.90 31.33
CA GLY A 209 -1.78 -0.34 31.32
C GLY A 209 -1.79 1.18 31.29
N GLU A 210 -0.60 1.78 31.28
CA GLU A 210 -0.39 3.22 31.17
C GLU A 210 -1.24 3.80 30.03
N ARG A 211 -1.97 4.89 30.31
CA ARG A 211 -2.80 5.56 29.30
C ARG A 211 -1.90 5.96 28.13
N PRO A 212 -2.13 5.43 26.91
CA PRO A 212 -1.32 5.82 25.78
C PRO A 212 -1.42 7.33 25.59
N MET A 213 -0.32 7.95 25.20
CA MET A 213 -0.22 9.38 24.90
C MET A 213 -1.42 9.81 24.04
N SER A 214 -1.99 10.99 24.30
CA SER A 214 -3.09 11.49 23.48
C SER A 214 -2.64 11.69 22.04
N LEU A 215 -3.55 11.50 21.06
CA LEU A 215 -3.24 11.67 19.62
C LEU A 215 -2.69 13.08 19.33
N ILE A 216 -3.19 14.10 20.02
CA ILE A 216 -2.77 15.50 19.84
C ILE A 216 -1.33 15.69 20.36
N GLU A 217 -0.99 15.14 21.51
CA GLU A 217 0.36 15.21 22.07
C GLU A 217 1.36 14.45 21.19
N ALA A 218 1.01 13.24 20.76
CA ALA A 218 1.83 12.45 19.85
C ALA A 218 2.08 13.20 18.52
N ALA A 219 1.04 13.80 17.95
CA ALA A 219 1.14 14.63 16.75
C ALA A 219 2.07 15.82 16.99
N ARG A 220 1.86 16.57 18.08
CA ARG A 220 2.69 17.74 18.42
C ARG A 220 4.16 17.37 18.55
N HIS A 221 4.49 16.26 19.23
CA HIS A 221 5.88 15.81 19.39
C HIS A 221 6.50 15.33 18.07
N CYS A 222 5.76 14.59 17.25
CA CYS A 222 6.26 14.13 15.96
C CYS A 222 6.50 15.29 14.99
N PHE A 223 5.56 16.19 14.83
CA PHE A 223 5.66 17.33 13.91
C PHE A 223 6.60 18.44 14.40
N ALA A 224 6.96 18.49 15.68
CA ALA A 224 8.04 19.36 16.17
C ALA A 224 9.40 19.01 15.56
N ASN A 225 9.58 17.75 15.10
CA ASN A 225 10.79 17.33 14.41
C ASN A 225 10.67 17.53 12.90
N SER A 226 11.40 18.50 12.35
CA SER A 226 11.40 18.80 10.91
C SER A 226 11.84 17.61 10.04
N ALA A 227 12.72 16.74 10.53
CA ALA A 227 13.13 15.54 9.82
C ALA A 227 11.96 14.56 9.64
N PHE A 228 11.14 14.39 10.67
CA PHE A 228 9.92 13.59 10.60
C PHE A 228 8.98 14.11 9.53
N THR A 229 8.69 15.42 9.56
CA THR A 229 7.78 16.07 8.59
C THR A 229 8.27 15.95 7.14
N ILE A 230 9.57 16.17 6.90
CA ILE A 230 10.16 16.04 5.56
C ILE A 230 10.04 14.61 5.04
N ASN A 231 10.38 13.59 5.86
CA ASN A 231 10.31 12.20 5.44
C ASN A 231 8.88 11.75 5.18
N LEU A 232 7.93 12.21 5.99
CA LEU A 232 6.51 11.96 5.78
C LEU A 232 6.00 12.61 4.48
N ALA A 233 6.43 13.85 4.19
CA ALA A 233 6.11 14.54 2.94
C ALA A 233 6.71 13.83 1.73
N CYS A 234 7.98 13.42 1.77
CA CYS A 234 8.60 12.63 0.71
C CYS A 234 7.85 11.30 0.49
N MET A 235 7.45 10.63 1.57
CA MET A 235 6.64 9.42 1.51
C MET A 235 5.30 9.66 0.81
N LEU A 236 4.57 10.71 1.21
CA LEU A 236 3.31 11.08 0.57
C LEU A 236 3.48 11.33 -0.93
N ILE A 237 4.50 12.11 -1.32
CA ILE A 237 4.83 12.42 -2.72
C ILE A 237 5.07 11.14 -3.53
N VAL A 238 5.88 10.21 -3.02
CA VAL A 238 6.17 8.96 -3.73
C VAL A 238 4.90 8.11 -3.87
N PHE A 239 4.07 8.02 -2.83
CA PHE A 239 2.83 7.24 -2.90
C PHE A 239 1.76 7.90 -3.77
N VAL A 240 1.74 9.21 -3.95
CA VAL A 240 0.95 9.89 -4.99
C VAL A 240 1.36 9.39 -6.38
N GLY A 241 2.65 9.35 -6.65
CA GLY A 241 3.15 8.85 -7.94
C GLY A 241 2.90 7.37 -8.15
N ILE A 242 3.05 6.53 -7.12
CA ILE A 242 2.73 5.09 -7.19
C ILE A 242 1.24 4.91 -7.52
N GLY A 243 0.32 5.57 -6.79
CA GLY A 243 -1.11 5.44 -7.01
C GLY A 243 -1.55 5.85 -8.42
N ALA A 244 -1.03 6.97 -8.93
CA ALA A 244 -1.30 7.41 -10.30
C ALA A 244 -0.76 6.43 -11.34
N SER A 245 0.48 5.94 -11.18
CA SER A 245 1.12 5.01 -12.11
C SER A 245 0.40 3.65 -12.13
N GLU A 246 0.09 3.11 -10.94
CA GLU A 246 -0.63 1.84 -10.82
C GLU A 246 -2.03 1.89 -11.43
N PHE A 247 -2.69 3.05 -11.35
CA PHE A 247 -4.00 3.25 -11.98
C PHE A 247 -3.91 3.34 -13.51
N ILE A 248 -2.95 4.10 -14.06
CA ILE A 248 -2.92 4.44 -15.47
C ILE A 248 -2.26 3.36 -16.33
N LEU A 249 -1.25 2.66 -15.83
CA LEU A 249 -0.50 1.65 -16.59
C LEU A 249 -1.38 0.52 -17.17
N PRO A 250 -2.37 -0.06 -16.47
CA PRO A 250 -3.26 -1.07 -17.05
C PRO A 250 -4.05 -0.56 -18.25
N PHE A 251 -4.50 0.71 -18.23
CA PHE A 251 -5.17 1.33 -19.38
C PHE A 251 -4.22 1.53 -20.56
N TYR A 252 -2.97 1.92 -20.30
CA TYR A 252 -1.95 1.99 -21.34
C TYR A 252 -1.72 0.61 -21.98
N PHE A 253 -1.62 -0.45 -21.18
CA PHE A 253 -1.41 -1.80 -21.71
C PHE A 253 -2.62 -2.33 -22.49
N GLN A 254 -3.84 -2.12 -21.99
CA GLN A 254 -5.04 -2.71 -22.56
C GLN A 254 -5.67 -1.84 -23.66
N ASP A 255 -5.72 -0.53 -23.47
CA ASP A 255 -6.41 0.38 -24.40
C ASP A 255 -5.47 0.95 -25.46
N ALA A 256 -4.26 1.41 -25.12
CA ALA A 256 -3.34 1.98 -26.09
C ALA A 256 -2.59 0.91 -26.91
N HIS A 257 -2.16 -0.19 -26.26
CA HIS A 257 -1.47 -1.31 -26.92
C HIS A 257 -2.42 -2.44 -27.38
N GLY A 258 -3.62 -2.53 -26.83
CA GLY A 258 -4.56 -3.60 -27.15
C GLY A 258 -4.18 -4.97 -26.58
N PHE A 259 -3.32 -5.03 -25.55
CA PHE A 259 -2.98 -6.29 -24.88
C PHE A 259 -4.17 -6.83 -24.10
N GLY A 260 -4.30 -8.17 -24.06
CA GLY A 260 -5.25 -8.82 -23.17
C GLY A 260 -4.95 -8.54 -21.70
N SER A 261 -5.95 -8.73 -20.85
CA SER A 261 -5.80 -8.53 -19.38
C SER A 261 -4.77 -9.47 -18.76
N ASP A 262 -4.60 -10.68 -19.30
CA ASP A 262 -3.57 -11.66 -18.92
C ASP A 262 -2.15 -11.13 -19.15
N ILE A 263 -1.87 -10.61 -20.34
CA ILE A 263 -0.58 -9.98 -20.68
C ILE A 263 -0.37 -8.72 -19.85
N SER A 264 -1.42 -7.90 -19.69
CA SER A 264 -1.37 -6.70 -18.85
C SER A 264 -0.99 -7.03 -17.40
N GLY A 265 -1.55 -8.10 -16.83
CA GLY A 265 -1.20 -8.58 -15.49
C GLY A 265 0.27 -9.02 -15.38
N LEU A 266 0.80 -9.70 -16.41
CA LEU A 266 2.21 -10.10 -16.46
C LEU A 266 3.15 -8.89 -16.57
N LEU A 267 2.82 -7.89 -17.37
CA LEU A 267 3.60 -6.66 -17.50
C LEU A 267 3.60 -5.86 -16.18
N PHE A 268 2.46 -5.81 -15.51
CA PHE A 268 2.31 -5.13 -14.24
C PHE A 268 3.13 -5.78 -13.11
N LEU A 269 3.42 -7.09 -13.23
CA LEU A 269 4.24 -7.84 -12.28
C LEU A 269 5.67 -7.25 -12.13
N ALA A 270 6.17 -6.52 -13.14
CA ALA A 270 7.48 -5.87 -13.05
C ALA A 270 7.61 -4.94 -11.83
N LEU A 271 6.54 -4.27 -11.42
CA LEU A 271 6.53 -3.35 -10.27
C LEU A 271 6.83 -4.07 -8.95
N PRO A 272 6.02 -5.04 -8.50
CA PRO A 272 6.27 -5.72 -7.23
C PRO A 272 7.49 -6.64 -7.27
N MET A 273 7.87 -7.22 -8.41
CA MET A 273 9.10 -8.00 -8.53
C MET A 273 10.33 -7.16 -8.19
N VAL A 274 10.46 -5.99 -8.79
CA VAL A 274 11.58 -5.09 -8.50
C VAL A 274 11.59 -4.72 -7.03
N ASN A 275 10.42 -4.42 -6.44
CA ASN A 275 10.31 -4.07 -5.04
C ASN A 275 10.74 -5.23 -4.11
N ALA A 276 10.38 -6.46 -4.44
CA ALA A 276 10.74 -7.64 -3.66
C ALA A 276 12.27 -7.89 -3.60
N PHE A 277 13.00 -7.58 -4.67
CA PHE A 277 14.46 -7.77 -4.73
C PHE A 277 15.25 -6.53 -4.28
N ILE A 278 14.88 -5.36 -4.78
CA ILE A 278 15.62 -4.12 -4.53
C ILE A 278 15.34 -3.56 -3.12
N GLY A 279 14.13 -3.72 -2.58
CA GLY A 279 13.75 -3.23 -1.27
C GLY A 279 14.65 -3.73 -0.13
N PRO A 280 14.83 -5.06 0.07
CA PRO A 280 15.74 -5.62 1.07
C PRO A 280 17.20 -5.23 0.84
N LEU A 281 17.64 -5.18 -0.43
CA LEU A 281 18.99 -4.78 -0.79
C LEU A 281 19.25 -3.32 -0.41
N SER A 282 18.30 -2.42 -0.71
CA SER A 282 18.36 -1.02 -0.31
C SER A 282 18.43 -0.85 1.21
N GLY A 283 17.64 -1.64 1.96
CA GLY A 283 17.71 -1.67 3.42
C GLY A 283 19.10 -2.04 3.92
N THR A 284 19.66 -3.13 3.41
CA THR A 284 21.00 -3.61 3.79
C THR A 284 22.11 -2.58 3.45
N VAL A 285 22.00 -1.92 2.30
CA VAL A 285 22.93 -0.85 1.92
C VAL A 285 22.79 0.35 2.87
N SER A 286 21.56 0.75 3.17
CA SER A 286 21.31 1.89 4.06
C SER A 286 21.79 1.68 5.49
N ASP A 287 21.79 0.43 5.98
CA ASP A 287 22.35 0.08 7.30
C ASP A 287 23.88 0.32 7.38
N ARG A 288 24.57 0.28 6.24
CA ARG A 288 26.04 0.46 6.17
C ARG A 288 26.45 1.90 5.86
N VAL A 289 25.73 2.61 4.97
CA VAL A 289 26.13 3.93 4.49
C VAL A 289 25.27 5.07 5.04
N GLY A 290 24.29 4.75 5.89
CA GLY A 290 23.29 5.70 6.38
C GLY A 290 22.09 5.77 5.42
N CYS A 291 20.95 6.18 5.97
CA CYS A 291 19.66 6.14 5.23
C CYS A 291 19.44 7.36 4.31
N GLU A 292 20.12 8.49 4.55
CA GLU A 292 19.89 9.76 3.84
C GLU A 292 20.31 9.71 2.37
N GLY A 293 21.50 9.16 2.12
CA GLY A 293 22.05 9.02 0.76
C GLY A 293 21.15 8.15 -0.12
N PRO A 294 20.87 6.88 0.28
CA PRO A 294 19.97 6.00 -0.46
C PRO A 294 18.57 6.59 -0.69
N THR A 295 18.00 7.30 0.31
CA THR A 295 16.70 7.98 0.14
C THR A 295 16.74 9.01 -0.99
N ALA A 296 17.79 9.84 -1.04
CA ALA A 296 17.94 10.84 -2.09
C ALA A 296 18.20 10.20 -3.47
N VAL A 297 19.07 9.18 -3.53
CA VAL A 297 19.33 8.42 -4.77
C VAL A 297 18.07 7.77 -5.29
N GLY A 298 17.27 7.12 -4.40
CA GLY A 298 16.00 6.50 -4.78
C GLY A 298 15.03 7.48 -5.42
N LEU A 299 14.88 8.68 -4.84
CA LEU A 299 14.04 9.75 -5.43
C LEU A 299 14.58 10.23 -6.79
N GLY A 300 15.90 10.38 -6.94
CA GLY A 300 16.50 10.75 -8.21
C GLY A 300 16.25 9.69 -9.30
N VAL A 301 16.45 8.43 -8.98
CA VAL A 301 16.15 7.30 -9.90
C VAL A 301 14.66 7.26 -10.23
N TYR A 302 13.78 7.54 -9.26
CA TYR A 302 12.34 7.59 -9.49
C TYR A 302 11.94 8.70 -10.48
N VAL A 303 12.51 9.90 -10.34
CA VAL A 303 12.29 11.01 -11.29
C VAL A 303 12.72 10.61 -12.71
N CYS A 304 13.90 9.99 -12.86
CA CYS A 304 14.37 9.49 -14.16
C CYS A 304 13.47 8.36 -14.69
N GLY A 305 12.95 7.50 -13.81
CA GLY A 305 12.03 6.43 -14.17
C GLY A 305 10.67 6.94 -14.67
N LEU A 306 10.11 7.97 -14.02
CA LEU A 306 8.88 8.64 -14.48
C LEU A 306 9.09 9.28 -15.87
N PHE A 307 10.27 9.90 -16.10
CA PHE A 307 10.63 10.41 -17.42
C PHE A 307 10.71 9.29 -18.46
N ALA A 308 11.37 8.16 -18.14
CA ALA A 308 11.46 7.02 -19.04
C ALA A 308 10.07 6.46 -19.43
N VAL A 309 9.18 6.33 -18.46
CA VAL A 309 7.80 5.88 -18.71
C VAL A 309 7.03 6.90 -19.57
N SER A 310 7.25 8.21 -19.40
CA SER A 310 6.60 9.24 -20.21
C SER A 310 7.00 9.19 -21.71
N MET A 311 8.11 8.52 -22.05
CA MET A 311 8.59 8.37 -23.44
C MET A 311 7.95 7.18 -24.16
N LEU A 312 7.18 6.34 -23.47
CA LEU A 312 6.48 5.21 -24.06
C LEU A 312 5.38 5.68 -25.04
N ASP A 313 5.18 4.90 -26.10
CA ASP A 313 4.17 5.11 -27.15
C ASP A 313 3.42 3.80 -27.49
N GLU A 314 2.50 3.85 -28.45
CA GLU A 314 1.72 2.69 -28.92
C GLU A 314 2.54 1.64 -29.68
N HIS A 315 3.77 1.96 -30.07
CA HIS A 315 4.66 1.05 -30.81
C HIS A 315 5.80 0.52 -29.94
N SER A 316 5.86 0.93 -28.67
CA SER A 316 6.93 0.53 -27.75
C SER A 316 6.97 -0.97 -27.56
N ALA A 317 8.12 -1.60 -27.82
CA ALA A 317 8.28 -3.04 -27.66
C ALA A 317 8.13 -3.47 -26.20
N ILE A 318 7.53 -4.63 -25.95
CA ILE A 318 7.33 -5.18 -24.58
C ILE A 318 8.59 -5.09 -23.71
N PRO A 319 9.81 -5.47 -24.16
CA PRO A 319 11.01 -5.33 -23.32
C PRO A 319 11.29 -3.89 -22.90
N VAL A 320 11.03 -2.90 -23.76
CA VAL A 320 11.22 -1.47 -23.44
C VAL A 320 10.23 -1.04 -22.37
N ILE A 321 8.96 -1.43 -22.52
CA ILE A 321 7.92 -1.16 -21.51
C ILE A 321 8.33 -1.71 -20.15
N VAL A 322 8.71 -3.00 -20.10
CA VAL A 322 9.13 -3.68 -18.87
C VAL A 322 10.35 -2.99 -18.25
N CYS A 323 11.36 -2.63 -19.07
CA CYS A 323 12.55 -1.93 -18.58
C CYS A 323 12.23 -0.56 -18.00
N CYS A 324 11.38 0.25 -18.65
CA CYS A 324 10.99 1.57 -18.16
C CYS A 324 10.20 1.47 -16.85
N VAL A 325 9.21 0.56 -16.77
CA VAL A 325 8.40 0.32 -15.57
C VAL A 325 9.26 -0.23 -14.43
N ALA A 326 10.15 -1.18 -14.70
CA ALA A 326 11.07 -1.73 -13.71
C ALA A 326 12.05 -0.66 -13.20
N PHE A 327 12.57 0.20 -14.09
CA PHE A 327 13.46 1.29 -13.72
C PHE A 327 12.77 2.32 -12.80
N MET A 328 11.53 2.67 -13.11
CA MET A 328 10.71 3.51 -12.23
C MET A 328 10.52 2.85 -10.85
N SER A 329 10.20 1.55 -10.82
CA SER A 329 10.02 0.79 -9.59
C SER A 329 11.33 0.63 -8.78
N CYS A 330 12.50 0.57 -9.42
CA CYS A 330 13.80 0.61 -8.73
C CYS A 330 13.92 1.88 -7.86
N GLY A 331 13.53 3.03 -8.40
CA GLY A 331 13.58 4.30 -7.67
C GLY A 331 12.74 4.28 -6.40
N THR A 332 11.48 3.83 -6.50
CA THR A 332 10.58 3.72 -5.33
C THR A 332 11.09 2.69 -4.33
N SER A 333 11.64 1.57 -4.78
CA SER A 333 12.16 0.49 -3.92
C SER A 333 13.41 0.91 -3.16
N ILE A 334 14.33 1.65 -3.82
CA ILE A 334 15.53 2.21 -3.18
C ILE A 334 15.13 3.26 -2.13
N PHE A 335 14.07 4.03 -2.39
CA PHE A 335 13.58 5.07 -1.48
C PHE A 335 12.89 4.52 -0.24
N GLN A 336 11.99 3.52 -0.39
CA GLN A 336 11.01 3.15 0.65
C GLN A 336 11.66 2.67 1.95
N SER A 337 12.60 1.73 1.88
CA SER A 337 13.21 1.13 3.07
C SER A 337 14.01 2.15 3.90
N PRO A 338 14.95 2.91 3.33
CA PRO A 338 15.69 3.94 4.07
C PRO A 338 14.78 5.06 4.60
N ASN A 339 13.80 5.51 3.81
CA ASN A 339 12.87 6.55 4.26
C ASN A 339 12.02 6.10 5.45
N ASN A 340 11.56 4.84 5.46
CA ASN A 340 10.84 4.29 6.60
C ASN A 340 11.71 4.28 7.87
N SER A 341 12.98 3.91 7.76
CA SER A 341 13.93 3.94 8.87
C SER A 341 14.16 5.36 9.40
N LEU A 342 14.34 6.35 8.50
CA LEU A 342 14.51 7.76 8.86
C LEU A 342 13.26 8.33 9.52
N TYR A 343 12.10 8.04 8.98
CA TYR A 343 10.82 8.49 9.46
C TYR A 343 10.53 7.93 10.86
N MET A 344 10.63 6.61 11.04
CA MET A 344 10.42 5.97 12.34
C MET A 344 11.49 6.35 13.38
N GLY A 345 12.76 6.46 12.97
CA GLY A 345 13.85 6.90 13.85
C GLY A 345 13.78 8.37 14.26
N SER A 346 12.99 9.18 13.56
CA SER A 346 12.75 10.59 13.91
C SER A 346 11.59 10.79 14.88
N ALA A 347 10.79 9.75 15.15
CA ALA A 347 9.66 9.80 16.06
C ALA A 347 10.09 9.51 17.51
N PRO A 348 9.50 10.18 18.52
CA PRO A 348 9.70 9.83 19.92
C PRO A 348 9.27 8.38 20.20
N ARG A 349 9.97 7.71 21.14
CA ARG A 349 9.67 6.30 21.48
C ARG A 349 8.23 6.09 21.95
N GLU A 350 7.68 7.03 22.69
CA GLU A 350 6.31 7.02 23.21
C GLU A 350 5.26 7.22 22.11
N ALA A 351 5.66 7.78 20.96
CA ALA A 351 4.78 8.07 19.82
C ALA A 351 5.00 7.14 18.61
N LEU A 352 5.79 6.06 18.74
CA LEU A 352 6.07 5.14 17.60
C LEU A 352 4.81 4.50 17.01
N GLY A 353 3.82 4.16 17.84
CA GLY A 353 2.54 3.64 17.34
C GLY A 353 1.77 4.66 16.51
N PHE A 354 1.71 5.92 16.97
CA PHE A 354 1.14 7.03 16.21
C PHE A 354 1.90 7.27 14.91
N ALA A 355 3.23 7.31 14.96
CA ALA A 355 4.07 7.47 13.78
C ALA A 355 3.80 6.36 12.75
N GLY A 356 3.79 5.09 13.15
CA GLY A 356 3.49 3.97 12.25
C GLY A 356 2.11 4.09 11.57
N SER A 357 1.09 4.47 12.34
CA SER A 357 -0.26 4.71 11.83
C SER A 357 -0.30 5.89 10.85
N LEU A 358 0.41 6.99 11.17
CA LEU A 358 0.49 8.17 10.30
C LEU A 358 1.24 7.87 9.00
N GLY A 359 2.27 7.02 9.03
CA GLY A 359 2.96 6.53 7.84
C GLY A 359 2.03 5.71 6.93
N SER A 360 1.23 4.82 7.52
CA SER A 360 0.23 4.05 6.77
C SER A 360 -0.84 4.96 6.18
N LEU A 361 -1.30 5.96 6.95
CA LEU A 361 -2.24 6.97 6.48
C LEU A 361 -1.66 7.76 5.30
N ALA A 362 -0.41 8.23 5.38
CA ALA A 362 0.26 8.94 4.29
C ALA A 362 0.37 8.08 3.02
N ARG A 363 0.61 6.77 3.18
CA ARG A 363 0.65 5.80 2.08
C ARG A 363 -0.69 5.69 1.37
N TYR A 364 -1.74 5.35 2.09
CA TYR A 364 -3.08 5.15 1.50
C TYR A 364 -3.68 6.45 0.97
N ALA A 365 -3.52 7.57 1.71
CA ALA A 365 -3.95 8.88 1.25
C ALA A 365 -3.18 9.32 0.00
N GLY A 366 -1.85 9.10 -0.04
CA GLY A 366 -1.02 9.37 -1.20
C GLY A 366 -1.49 8.61 -2.43
N MET A 367 -1.72 7.31 -2.31
CA MET A 367 -2.23 6.48 -3.42
C MET A 367 -3.60 6.97 -3.91
N ALA A 368 -4.55 7.23 -3.00
CA ALA A 368 -5.87 7.72 -3.35
C ALA A 368 -5.82 9.09 -4.07
N LEU A 369 -5.00 10.02 -3.57
CA LEU A 369 -4.76 11.31 -4.20
C LEU A 369 -4.12 11.14 -5.58
N GLY A 370 -3.17 10.21 -5.72
CA GLY A 370 -2.50 9.90 -6.97
C GLY A 370 -3.47 9.37 -8.02
N ILE A 371 -4.30 8.41 -7.67
CA ILE A 371 -5.34 7.86 -8.57
C ILE A 371 -6.26 8.99 -9.04
N THR A 372 -6.78 9.79 -8.10
CA THR A 372 -7.73 10.87 -8.41
C THR A 372 -7.09 11.96 -9.25
N ALA A 373 -5.92 12.47 -8.85
CA ALA A 373 -5.22 13.52 -9.60
C ALA A 373 -4.77 13.02 -10.98
N GLY A 374 -4.21 11.79 -11.05
CA GLY A 374 -3.78 11.19 -12.30
C GLY A 374 -4.92 11.01 -13.29
N SER A 375 -6.06 10.53 -12.83
CA SER A 375 -7.27 10.40 -13.62
C SER A 375 -7.75 11.76 -14.16
N HIS A 376 -7.87 12.78 -13.30
CA HIS A 376 -8.31 14.11 -13.72
C HIS A 376 -7.35 14.79 -14.71
N ILE A 377 -6.04 14.64 -14.52
CA ILE A 377 -5.04 15.17 -15.45
C ILE A 377 -5.15 14.44 -16.80
N LEU A 378 -5.24 13.12 -16.79
CA LEU A 378 -5.38 12.29 -17.99
C LEU A 378 -6.54 12.78 -18.85
N TYR A 379 -7.75 12.90 -18.26
CA TYR A 379 -8.92 13.33 -18.99
C TYR A 379 -8.91 14.78 -19.41
N GLY A 380 -8.47 15.65 -18.50
CA GLY A 380 -8.35 17.06 -18.82
C GLY A 380 -7.49 17.26 -20.08
N GLN A 381 -6.36 16.54 -20.15
CA GLN A 381 -5.47 16.63 -21.31
C GLN A 381 -6.00 15.90 -22.57
N MET A 382 -6.69 14.77 -22.39
CA MET A 382 -7.38 14.11 -23.50
C MET A 382 -8.48 15.02 -24.10
N SER A 383 -9.24 15.70 -23.24
CA SER A 383 -10.27 16.65 -23.67
C SER A 383 -9.68 17.85 -24.41
N VAL A 384 -8.52 18.36 -23.97
CA VAL A 384 -7.79 19.44 -24.65
C VAL A 384 -7.33 18.95 -26.03
N ALA A 385 -6.81 17.73 -26.15
CA ALA A 385 -6.35 17.16 -27.43
C ALA A 385 -7.49 16.92 -28.43
N MET A 386 -8.69 16.59 -27.94
CA MET A 386 -9.88 16.36 -28.77
C MET A 386 -10.66 17.65 -29.09
N GLY A 387 -10.53 18.70 -28.27
CA GLY A 387 -11.36 19.89 -28.34
C GLY A 387 -12.79 19.73 -27.81
N GLU A 388 -13.10 18.57 -27.19
CA GLU A 388 -14.38 18.25 -26.59
C GLU A 388 -14.19 17.44 -25.30
N ALA A 389 -15.22 17.36 -24.46
CA ALA A 389 -15.14 16.63 -23.18
C ALA A 389 -15.03 15.11 -23.44
N VAL A 390 -13.93 14.52 -22.99
CA VAL A 390 -13.64 13.08 -23.12
C VAL A 390 -13.61 12.44 -21.72
N THR A 391 -14.32 11.34 -21.53
CA THR A 391 -14.42 10.61 -20.26
C THR A 391 -14.00 9.15 -20.34
N SER A 392 -13.57 8.69 -21.54
CA SER A 392 -13.13 7.32 -21.79
C SER A 392 -12.07 7.29 -22.90
N PHE A 393 -11.44 6.13 -23.10
CA PHE A 393 -10.52 5.94 -24.23
C PHE A 393 -11.25 6.14 -25.54
N VAL A 394 -10.65 6.90 -26.47
CA VAL A 394 -11.20 7.18 -27.80
C VAL A 394 -10.68 6.11 -28.77
N ALA A 395 -11.56 5.21 -29.20
CA ALA A 395 -11.18 4.12 -30.09
C ALA A 395 -10.57 4.65 -31.40
N GLY A 396 -9.44 4.08 -31.81
CA GLY A 396 -8.71 4.50 -33.01
C GLY A 396 -7.89 5.80 -32.85
N ARG A 397 -7.84 6.39 -31.66
CA ARG A 397 -7.05 7.60 -31.36
C ARG A 397 -6.12 7.39 -30.14
N PRO A 398 -5.17 6.44 -30.20
CA PRO A 398 -4.21 6.23 -29.12
C PRO A 398 -3.34 7.47 -28.84
N ASP A 399 -3.13 8.33 -29.85
CA ASP A 399 -2.43 9.61 -29.74
C ASP A 399 -3.03 10.53 -28.66
N VAL A 400 -4.35 10.59 -28.56
CA VAL A 400 -5.09 11.39 -27.57
C VAL A 400 -4.83 10.86 -26.16
N PHE A 401 -4.91 9.52 -25.99
CA PHE A 401 -4.59 8.89 -24.70
C PHE A 401 -3.13 9.13 -24.31
N LEU A 402 -2.19 8.96 -25.23
CA LEU A 402 -0.77 9.15 -25.01
C LEU A 402 -0.41 10.61 -24.65
N PHE A 403 -1.13 11.58 -25.23
CA PHE A 403 -0.97 12.98 -24.84
C PHE A 403 -1.35 13.20 -23.37
N GLY A 404 -2.46 12.65 -22.91
CA GLY A 404 -2.86 12.67 -21.52
C GLY A 404 -1.90 11.88 -20.62
N PHE A 405 -1.50 10.67 -21.03
CA PHE A 405 -0.54 9.80 -20.36
C PHE A 405 0.79 10.52 -20.08
N ARG A 406 1.41 11.10 -21.10
CA ARG A 406 2.65 11.86 -20.97
C ARG A 406 2.51 13.05 -20.02
N SER A 407 1.39 13.77 -20.10
CA SER A 407 1.10 14.90 -19.22
C SER A 407 1.05 14.50 -17.75
N VAL A 408 0.42 13.35 -17.43
CA VAL A 408 0.40 12.82 -16.06
C VAL A 408 1.82 12.55 -15.58
N PHE A 409 2.63 11.80 -16.36
CA PHE A 409 3.98 11.45 -15.94
C PHE A 409 4.89 12.67 -15.82
N TYR A 410 4.72 13.72 -16.64
CA TYR A 410 5.42 14.99 -16.47
C TYR A 410 5.05 15.70 -15.17
N VAL A 411 3.78 15.74 -14.81
CA VAL A 411 3.34 16.32 -13.52
C VAL A 411 3.90 15.51 -12.35
N LEU A 412 3.84 14.18 -12.41
CA LEU A 412 4.41 13.31 -11.39
C LEU A 412 5.93 13.50 -11.26
N MET A 413 6.63 13.68 -12.38
CA MET A 413 8.07 13.96 -12.40
C MET A 413 8.39 15.27 -11.67
N VAL A 414 7.61 16.34 -11.92
CA VAL A 414 7.78 17.63 -11.23
C VAL A 414 7.53 17.48 -9.72
N VAL A 415 6.46 16.78 -9.34
CA VAL A 415 6.12 16.53 -7.93
C VAL A 415 7.21 15.68 -7.25
N ALA A 416 7.71 14.64 -7.92
CA ALA A 416 8.81 13.81 -7.41
C ALA A 416 10.14 14.59 -7.30
N ALA A 417 10.41 15.52 -8.24
CA ALA A 417 11.58 16.40 -8.20
C ALA A 417 11.55 17.35 -6.98
N VAL A 418 10.37 17.81 -6.56
CA VAL A 418 10.21 18.55 -5.28
C VAL A 418 10.62 17.66 -4.10
N GLY A 419 10.14 16.39 -4.07
CA GLY A 419 10.56 15.42 -3.05
C GLY A 419 12.08 15.18 -3.05
N PHE A 420 12.67 15.04 -4.22
CA PHE A 420 14.12 14.91 -4.39
C PHE A 420 14.88 16.14 -3.86
N ALA A 421 14.42 17.36 -4.18
CA ALA A 421 15.01 18.59 -3.69
C ALA A 421 14.95 18.69 -2.15
N LEU A 422 13.82 18.31 -1.54
CA LEU A 422 13.67 18.25 -0.07
C LEU A 422 14.65 17.26 0.57
N ALA A 423 14.82 16.07 -0.02
CA ALA A 423 15.77 15.07 0.45
C ALA A 423 17.23 15.55 0.32
N MET A 424 17.57 16.23 -0.79
CA MET A 424 18.89 16.81 -1.03
C MET A 424 19.21 17.94 -0.05
N VAL A 425 18.29 18.86 0.18
CA VAL A 425 18.47 19.94 1.19
C VAL A 425 18.76 19.35 2.57
N ARG A 426 18.05 18.29 2.93
CA ARG A 426 18.29 17.58 4.20
C ARG A 426 19.68 16.95 4.22
N LEU A 427 20.08 16.22 3.18
CA LEU A 427 21.40 15.58 3.07
C LEU A 427 22.55 16.60 3.21
N VAL A 428 22.42 17.75 2.53
CA VAL A 428 23.43 18.83 2.61
C VAL A 428 23.48 19.43 4.00
N ARG A 429 22.32 19.70 4.64
CA ARG A 429 22.29 20.25 6.02
C ARG A 429 22.92 19.32 7.05
N MET A 430 22.77 18.01 6.87
CA MET A 430 23.41 17.04 7.78
C MET A 430 24.92 17.00 7.58
N ARG A 431 25.42 16.98 6.34
CA ARG A 431 26.86 17.03 6.04
C ARG A 431 27.54 18.32 6.51
N ALA A 432 26.81 19.43 6.57
CA ALA A 432 27.31 20.70 7.08
C ALA A 432 27.39 20.77 8.63
N ARG A 433 26.80 19.79 9.32
CA ARG A 433 26.81 19.69 10.81
C ARG A 433 27.88 18.73 11.34
N HIS A 434 28.47 17.91 10.47
CA HIS A 434 29.63 17.05 10.71
C HIS A 434 30.88 17.63 10.09
#